data_e23951d479454a3539f8a8a010b87e02
#
_entry.id   e23951d479454a3539f8a8a010b87e02
#
_cell.length_a   1.000
_cell.length_b   1.000
_cell.length_c   1.000
_cell.angle_alpha   90.00
_cell.angle_beta   90.00
_cell.angle_gamma   90.00
#
_symmetry.space_group_name_H-M   'P 1'
#
loop_
_entity.id
_entity.type
_entity.pdbx_description
1 polymer ?
#
loop_
_entity_poly.entity_id
_entity_poly.type
_entity_poly.pdbx_seq_one_letter_code
_entity_poly.pdbx_strand_id
1 'polypeptide(L)'
;MHHPSRYLLATLLAACSLSLSAADYRVPAAHDDGWPVADARLEQVDTAPLAALEAKLADNSYKNITSIVLARDGKLVYEHYFNGSDAEHLNDVRSASKSVTALLAGAAIDRGLIPSVQAKVYGYFPDKQPIQHADPRKQAITLEDLLSMSSLWECNDENEFSSGNEERMYVSEDWLQFALDLPIKGFAPWMSKPADSPHGRAFAYCTAGAFTAGALVERAARMPLARFASEALEKPLGIEHVQWNTSPLGIGMGGGGTRYRSRDLAKLGQLALDEGRWHGKQVISAAWIRAMLTVHAQARDDADYGYFWWSFRKPVTGIDEPVWAMSGNGGNYVFVVPSRHLVAVITSTAYNQRYMHPQSQEIFREYLLKAVAGAR
;
A
#
# COMPACT_ATOMS: atom_id res chain seq x y z
N MET A 1 -29.96 -52.57 68.08
CA MET A 1 -29.22 -51.32 67.97
C MET A 1 -28.43 -51.44 66.64
N HIS A 2 -28.96 -50.87 65.55
CA HIS A 2 -28.31 -50.91 64.26
C HIS A 2 -27.83 -49.51 63.86
N HIS A 3 -26.55 -49.36 63.63
CA HIS A 3 -25.99 -48.18 63.05
C HIS A 3 -25.99 -48.28 61.53
N PRO A 4 -26.40 -47.28 60.75
CA PRO A 4 -26.23 -47.26 59.31
C PRO A 4 -24.92 -46.49 58.93
N SER A 5 -24.06 -47.19 58.21
CA SER A 5 -22.86 -46.62 57.57
C SER A 5 -23.25 -45.67 56.42
N ARG A 6 -22.80 -44.45 56.45
CA ARG A 6 -22.87 -43.48 55.35
C ARG A 6 -21.68 -43.64 54.41
N TYR A 7 -21.94 -44.06 53.17
CA TYR A 7 -20.93 -44.01 52.11
C TYR A 7 -20.95 -42.61 51.47
N LEU A 8 -19.85 -41.89 51.60
CA LEU A 8 -19.59 -40.68 50.83
C LEU A 8 -19.11 -41.08 49.45
N LEU A 9 -19.92 -40.79 48.41
CA LEU A 9 -19.48 -40.89 47.01
C LEU A 9 -18.74 -39.56 46.67
N ALA A 10 -17.42 -39.63 46.53
CA ALA A 10 -16.64 -38.52 46.01
C ALA A 10 -16.64 -38.54 44.49
N THR A 11 -17.41 -37.64 43.87
CA THR A 11 -17.42 -37.43 42.41
C THR A 11 -16.18 -36.58 42.02
N LEU A 12 -15.20 -37.23 41.38
CA LEU A 12 -14.09 -36.54 40.73
C LEU A 12 -14.61 -35.89 39.46
N LEU A 13 -14.76 -34.56 39.45
CA LEU A 13 -14.89 -33.77 38.20
C LEU A 13 -13.51 -33.68 37.58
N ALA A 14 -13.25 -34.47 36.55
CA ALA A 14 -12.13 -34.26 35.65
C ALA A 14 -12.39 -33.01 34.81
N ALA A 15 -11.77 -31.90 35.14
CA ALA A 15 -11.73 -30.72 34.28
C ALA A 15 -10.85 -31.04 33.05
N CYS A 16 -11.48 -31.40 31.94
CA CYS A 16 -10.81 -31.40 30.63
C CYS A 16 -10.47 -29.96 30.27
N SER A 17 -9.25 -29.54 30.57
CA SER A 17 -8.66 -28.33 30.01
C SER A 17 -8.48 -28.58 28.50
N LEU A 18 -9.41 -28.09 27.70
CA LEU A 18 -9.21 -27.94 26.26
C LEU A 18 -8.09 -26.91 26.09
N SER A 19 -6.87 -27.39 25.99
CA SER A 19 -5.77 -26.58 25.48
C SER A 19 -6.14 -26.25 24.03
N LEU A 20 -6.60 -25.02 23.77
CA LEU A 20 -6.55 -24.49 22.40
C LEU A 20 -5.08 -24.56 21.98
N SER A 21 -4.76 -25.54 21.14
CA SER A 21 -3.47 -25.58 20.47
C SER A 21 -3.37 -24.30 19.66
N ALA A 22 -2.41 -23.44 20.03
CA ALA A 22 -2.01 -22.36 19.13
C ALA A 22 -1.69 -23.03 17.79
N ALA A 23 -2.25 -22.47 16.69
CA ALA A 23 -2.02 -23.04 15.38
C ALA A 23 -0.50 -23.14 15.16
N ASP A 24 -0.02 -24.37 14.90
CA ASP A 24 1.40 -24.57 14.66
C ASP A 24 1.81 -23.84 13.38
N TYR A 25 2.89 -23.04 13.45
CA TYR A 25 3.47 -22.39 12.27
C TYR A 25 3.65 -23.42 11.15
N ARG A 26 3.24 -23.03 9.93
CA ARG A 26 3.42 -23.83 8.71
C ARG A 26 4.25 -23.08 7.70
N VAL A 27 5.17 -23.78 7.06
CA VAL A 27 5.92 -23.26 5.92
C VAL A 27 4.94 -22.95 4.79
N PRO A 28 5.03 -21.79 4.13
CA PRO A 28 4.19 -21.45 2.98
C PRO A 28 4.22 -22.53 1.90
N ALA A 29 3.10 -22.72 1.21
CA ALA A 29 3.04 -23.66 0.10
C ALA A 29 3.86 -23.12 -1.10
N ALA A 30 4.63 -23.99 -1.75
CA ALA A 30 5.29 -23.66 -3.00
C ALA A 30 4.25 -23.62 -4.13
N HIS A 31 4.24 -22.54 -4.90
CA HIS A 31 3.43 -22.36 -6.11
C HIS A 31 4.35 -22.02 -7.30
N ASP A 32 3.85 -22.22 -8.51
CA ASP A 32 4.56 -21.78 -9.72
C ASP A 32 4.26 -20.31 -10.02
N ASP A 33 4.57 -19.46 -9.05
CA ASP A 33 4.34 -18.00 -9.10
C ASP A 33 5.64 -17.19 -9.00
N GLY A 34 6.77 -17.87 -8.99
CA GLY A 34 8.09 -17.26 -8.89
C GLY A 34 8.55 -16.97 -7.46
N TRP A 35 7.74 -17.17 -6.41
CA TRP A 35 8.19 -16.99 -5.04
C TRP A 35 8.97 -18.20 -4.51
N PRO A 36 10.24 -18.04 -4.10
CA PRO A 36 10.87 -19.01 -3.22
C PRO A 36 10.16 -19.06 -1.88
N VAL A 37 10.01 -20.24 -1.30
CA VAL A 37 9.46 -20.43 0.04
C VAL A 37 10.53 -20.98 0.98
N ALA A 38 10.49 -20.64 2.26
CA ALA A 38 11.40 -21.15 3.26
C ALA A 38 10.72 -21.32 4.62
N ASP A 39 11.31 -22.16 5.47
CA ASP A 39 10.94 -22.21 6.87
C ASP A 39 11.42 -20.92 7.57
N ALA A 40 10.50 -20.22 8.24
CA ALA A 40 10.76 -18.97 8.96
C ALA A 40 11.96 -19.10 9.92
N ARG A 41 12.08 -20.25 10.59
CA ARG A 41 13.16 -20.51 11.57
C ARG A 41 14.55 -20.56 10.91
N LEU A 42 14.63 -20.98 9.63
CA LEU A 42 15.88 -20.99 8.85
C LEU A 42 16.25 -19.58 8.35
N GLU A 43 15.27 -18.70 8.23
CA GLU A 43 15.46 -17.30 7.81
C GLU A 43 15.49 -16.33 9.02
N GLN A 44 15.80 -16.85 10.22
CA GLN A 44 15.92 -16.08 11.45
C GLN A 44 14.65 -15.32 11.83
N VAL A 45 13.49 -15.90 11.58
CA VAL A 45 12.19 -15.37 11.97
C VAL A 45 11.67 -16.19 13.16
N ASP A 46 11.41 -15.50 14.27
CA ASP A 46 10.77 -16.11 15.44
C ASP A 46 9.29 -16.36 15.14
N THR A 47 8.87 -17.62 15.27
CA THR A 47 7.49 -18.02 15.00
C THR A 47 6.54 -17.78 16.18
N ALA A 48 7.06 -17.47 17.39
CA ALA A 48 6.21 -17.25 18.56
C ALA A 48 5.31 -16.01 18.43
N PRO A 49 5.78 -14.83 17.93
CA PRO A 49 4.89 -13.70 17.64
C PRO A 49 3.84 -14.02 16.58
N LEU A 50 4.17 -14.85 15.58
CA LEU A 50 3.23 -15.25 14.53
C LEU A 50 2.11 -16.13 15.09
N ALA A 51 2.44 -17.11 15.94
CA ALA A 51 1.44 -17.93 16.63
C ALA A 51 0.54 -17.09 17.56
N ALA A 52 1.12 -16.11 18.27
CA ALA A 52 0.34 -15.19 19.09
C ALA A 52 -0.62 -14.33 18.26
N LEU A 53 -0.21 -13.90 17.06
CA LEU A 53 -1.07 -13.20 16.11
C LEU A 53 -2.23 -14.07 15.65
N GLU A 54 -1.98 -15.32 15.28
CA GLU A 54 -3.04 -16.24 14.86
C GLU A 54 -4.08 -16.45 15.96
N ALA A 55 -3.67 -16.57 17.21
CA ALA A 55 -4.58 -16.65 18.36
C ALA A 55 -5.48 -15.40 18.45
N LYS A 56 -4.93 -14.20 18.21
CA LYS A 56 -5.67 -12.94 18.20
C LYS A 56 -6.62 -12.80 17.01
N LEU A 57 -6.28 -13.39 15.88
CA LEU A 57 -7.17 -13.44 14.73
C LEU A 57 -8.30 -14.46 14.94
N ALA A 58 -8.00 -15.60 15.56
CA ALA A 58 -8.98 -16.64 15.88
C ALA A 58 -10.00 -16.18 16.94
N ASP A 59 -9.58 -15.39 17.94
CA ASP A 59 -10.47 -14.82 18.97
C ASP A 59 -11.21 -13.56 18.51
N ASN A 60 -11.03 -13.15 17.23
CA ASN A 60 -11.65 -11.98 16.61
C ASN A 60 -11.24 -10.64 17.25
N SER A 61 -10.09 -10.58 17.93
CA SER A 61 -9.49 -9.31 18.41
C SER A 61 -9.15 -8.38 17.26
N TYR A 62 -8.70 -8.95 16.12
CA TYR A 62 -8.51 -8.23 14.85
C TYR A 62 -9.60 -8.64 13.86
N LYS A 63 -10.25 -7.64 13.25
CA LYS A 63 -11.47 -7.83 12.44
C LYS A 63 -11.19 -7.61 10.96
N ASN A 64 -11.88 -8.39 10.13
CA ASN A 64 -11.89 -8.20 8.67
C ASN A 64 -10.51 -8.34 7.99
N ILE A 65 -9.50 -8.89 8.67
CA ILE A 65 -8.23 -9.24 8.04
C ILE A 65 -8.49 -10.39 7.06
N THR A 66 -8.03 -10.26 5.82
CA THR A 66 -8.22 -11.29 4.78
C THR A 66 -6.94 -12.08 4.51
N SER A 67 -5.77 -11.47 4.66
CA SER A 67 -4.51 -12.20 4.58
C SER A 67 -3.37 -11.49 5.30
N ILE A 68 -2.35 -12.27 5.65
CA ILE A 68 -1.05 -11.79 6.09
C ILE A 68 0.01 -12.61 5.37
N VAL A 69 0.94 -11.93 4.70
CA VAL A 69 2.07 -12.54 3.98
C VAL A 69 3.36 -11.87 4.43
N LEU A 70 4.38 -12.67 4.73
CA LEU A 70 5.70 -12.18 5.15
C LEU A 70 6.78 -12.77 4.25
N ALA A 71 7.61 -11.91 3.67
CA ALA A 71 8.80 -12.29 2.94
C ALA A 71 10.04 -11.76 3.66
N ARG A 72 11.04 -12.64 3.81
CA ARG A 72 12.33 -12.36 4.43
C ARG A 72 13.45 -12.80 3.48
N ASP A 73 14.42 -11.91 3.23
CA ASP A 73 15.56 -12.20 2.36
C ASP A 73 15.13 -12.78 0.98
N GLY A 74 14.03 -12.23 0.41
CA GLY A 74 13.50 -12.63 -0.90
C GLY A 74 12.76 -13.97 -0.90
N LYS A 75 12.37 -14.52 0.23
CA LYS A 75 11.63 -15.77 0.36
C LYS A 75 10.35 -15.58 1.17
N LEU A 76 9.25 -16.20 0.77
CA LEU A 76 8.05 -16.25 1.59
C LEU A 76 8.31 -17.18 2.79
N VAL A 77 8.11 -16.65 3.99
CA VAL A 77 8.35 -17.35 5.27
C VAL A 77 7.09 -17.52 6.08
N TYR A 78 6.04 -16.78 5.78
CA TYR A 78 4.73 -16.91 6.41
C TYR A 78 3.65 -16.42 5.45
N GLU A 79 2.57 -17.18 5.37
CA GLU A 79 1.32 -16.76 4.74
C GLU A 79 0.14 -17.40 5.43
N HIS A 80 -0.90 -16.62 5.66
CA HIS A 80 -2.16 -17.11 6.19
C HIS A 80 -3.31 -16.27 5.65
N TYR A 81 -4.43 -16.94 5.41
CA TYR A 81 -5.66 -16.38 4.83
C TYR A 81 -6.81 -16.55 5.82
N PHE A 82 -7.66 -15.53 5.95
CA PHE A 82 -8.71 -15.45 6.95
C PHE A 82 -10.03 -15.04 6.32
N ASN A 83 -11.13 -15.21 7.05
CA ASN A 83 -12.47 -14.74 6.66
C ASN A 83 -12.89 -15.19 5.26
N GLY A 84 -12.59 -16.45 4.89
CA GLY A 84 -12.96 -17.04 3.61
C GLY A 84 -12.09 -16.59 2.42
N SER A 85 -10.98 -15.90 2.68
CA SER A 85 -9.98 -15.58 1.67
C SER A 85 -9.02 -16.75 1.44
N ASP A 86 -8.31 -16.73 0.32
CA ASP A 86 -7.30 -17.71 -0.07
C ASP A 86 -6.17 -17.06 -0.90
N ALA A 87 -5.25 -17.87 -1.39
CA ALA A 87 -4.08 -17.41 -2.16
C ALA A 87 -4.47 -16.78 -3.51
N GLU A 88 -5.60 -17.15 -4.07
CA GLU A 88 -6.11 -16.69 -5.37
C GLU A 88 -7.03 -15.46 -5.23
N HIS A 89 -7.43 -15.12 -4.00
CA HIS A 89 -8.33 -13.99 -3.76
C HIS A 89 -7.73 -12.66 -4.21
N LEU A 90 -8.49 -11.93 -5.03
CA LEU A 90 -8.14 -10.59 -5.50
C LEU A 90 -8.63 -9.53 -4.50
N ASN A 91 -7.73 -8.99 -3.73
CA ASN A 91 -8.02 -7.96 -2.74
C ASN A 91 -8.12 -6.58 -3.40
N ASP A 92 -9.20 -5.85 -3.18
CA ASP A 92 -9.29 -4.44 -3.53
C ASP A 92 -8.44 -3.64 -2.53
N VAL A 93 -7.25 -3.26 -2.96
CA VAL A 93 -6.27 -2.61 -2.08
C VAL A 93 -6.43 -1.09 -1.98
N ARG A 94 -7.48 -0.56 -2.61
CA ARG A 94 -7.78 0.87 -2.59
C ARG A 94 -6.56 1.71 -2.94
N SER A 95 -6.29 2.75 -2.16
CA SER A 95 -5.19 3.69 -2.41
C SER A 95 -3.79 3.08 -2.37
N ALA A 96 -3.60 1.85 -1.88
CA ALA A 96 -2.30 1.19 -1.97
C ALA A 96 -1.84 1.03 -3.43
N SER A 97 -2.76 0.95 -4.39
CA SER A 97 -2.42 0.92 -5.82
C SER A 97 -1.88 2.25 -6.38
N LYS A 98 -1.95 3.39 -5.66
CA LYS A 98 -1.22 4.61 -6.03
C LYS A 98 0.29 4.35 -6.14
N SER A 99 0.82 3.53 -5.25
CA SER A 99 2.25 3.13 -5.31
C SER A 99 2.59 2.33 -6.57
N VAL A 100 1.63 1.57 -7.10
CA VAL A 100 1.80 0.91 -8.41
C VAL A 100 1.89 1.96 -9.52
N THR A 101 1.07 3.00 -9.47
CA THR A 101 1.14 4.13 -10.43
C THR A 101 2.50 4.83 -10.38
N ALA A 102 3.13 4.96 -9.22
CA ALA A 102 4.50 5.47 -9.11
C ALA A 102 5.51 4.52 -9.79
N LEU A 103 5.38 3.21 -9.62
CA LEU A 103 6.22 2.22 -10.33
C LEU A 103 6.04 2.34 -11.85
N LEU A 104 4.80 2.54 -12.33
CA LEU A 104 4.52 2.73 -13.76
C LEU A 104 5.07 4.05 -14.30
N ALA A 105 5.03 5.13 -13.52
CA ALA A 105 5.68 6.40 -13.89
C ALA A 105 7.19 6.20 -14.08
N GLY A 106 7.83 5.44 -13.20
CA GLY A 106 9.24 5.05 -13.33
C GLY A 106 9.52 4.24 -14.58
N ALA A 107 8.71 3.22 -14.82
CA ALA A 107 8.83 2.39 -16.02
C ALA A 107 8.66 3.22 -17.31
N ALA A 108 7.78 4.23 -17.30
CA ALA A 108 7.59 5.13 -18.44
C ALA A 108 8.81 6.07 -18.65
N ILE A 109 9.42 6.54 -17.57
CA ILE A 109 10.65 7.35 -17.61
C ILE A 109 11.83 6.48 -18.10
N ASP A 110 12.00 5.28 -17.54
CA ASP A 110 13.08 4.35 -17.94
C ASP A 110 13.01 3.98 -19.42
N ARG A 111 11.79 3.96 -20.00
CA ARG A 111 11.55 3.70 -21.43
C ARG A 111 11.63 4.96 -22.32
N GLY A 112 11.91 6.13 -21.73
CA GLY A 112 11.98 7.40 -22.45
C GLY A 112 10.62 7.92 -22.95
N LEU A 113 9.50 7.39 -22.46
CA LEU A 113 8.14 7.84 -22.81
C LEU A 113 7.79 9.14 -22.09
N ILE A 114 8.32 9.34 -20.90
CA ILE A 114 8.26 10.57 -20.10
C ILE A 114 9.71 11.03 -19.88
N PRO A 115 10.06 12.28 -20.18
CA PRO A 115 11.45 12.73 -20.10
C PRO A 115 12.03 12.73 -18.67
N SER A 116 11.21 13.10 -17.68
CA SER A 116 11.56 13.08 -16.25
C SER A 116 10.34 13.41 -15.40
N VAL A 117 10.49 13.39 -14.07
CA VAL A 117 9.46 13.86 -13.12
C VAL A 117 9.11 15.33 -13.28
N GLN A 118 9.98 16.13 -13.94
CA GLN A 118 9.74 17.55 -14.23
C GLN A 118 8.82 17.77 -15.44
N ALA A 119 8.31 16.71 -16.07
CA ALA A 119 7.37 16.79 -17.16
C ALA A 119 6.09 17.56 -16.74
N LYS A 120 5.69 18.56 -17.56
CA LYS A 120 4.57 19.43 -17.25
C LYS A 120 3.26 18.72 -17.52
N VAL A 121 2.41 18.60 -16.51
CA VAL A 121 1.17 17.81 -16.55
C VAL A 121 0.24 18.29 -17.66
N TYR A 122 -0.04 19.58 -17.74
CA TYR A 122 -0.99 20.14 -18.69
C TYR A 122 -0.56 19.98 -20.15
N GLY A 123 0.72 19.83 -20.43
CA GLY A 123 1.25 19.57 -21.77
C GLY A 123 0.84 18.22 -22.36
N TYR A 124 0.45 17.26 -21.53
CA TYR A 124 -0.02 15.95 -21.96
C TYR A 124 -1.50 15.92 -22.34
N PHE A 125 -2.27 17.00 -22.03
CA PHE A 125 -3.71 17.04 -22.20
C PHE A 125 -4.18 18.28 -23.00
N PRO A 126 -3.65 18.50 -24.21
CA PRO A 126 -4.05 19.65 -25.02
C PRO A 126 -5.53 19.60 -25.45
N ASP A 127 -6.10 18.41 -25.53
CA ASP A 127 -7.49 18.14 -25.86
C ASP A 127 -8.47 18.52 -24.73
N LYS A 128 -7.95 18.81 -23.52
CA LYS A 128 -8.74 19.25 -22.36
C LYS A 128 -8.83 20.78 -22.20
N GLN A 129 -8.44 21.51 -23.22
CA GLN A 129 -8.57 22.97 -23.23
C GLN A 129 -9.96 23.42 -23.82
N PRO A 130 -10.56 24.53 -23.33
CA PRO A 130 -10.05 25.36 -22.22
C PRO A 130 -10.33 24.73 -20.86
N ILE A 131 -9.40 24.91 -19.88
CA ILE A 131 -9.59 24.51 -18.48
C ILE A 131 -10.32 25.61 -17.70
N GLN A 132 -11.13 25.21 -16.71
CA GLN A 132 -11.70 26.13 -15.73
C GLN A 132 -10.63 26.64 -14.77
N HIS A 133 -10.93 27.74 -14.07
CA HIS A 133 -10.02 28.35 -13.09
C HIS A 133 -8.60 28.52 -13.65
N ALA A 134 -8.48 29.11 -14.85
CA ALA A 134 -7.21 29.35 -15.51
C ALA A 134 -6.27 30.13 -14.58
N ASP A 135 -5.07 29.59 -14.35
CA ASP A 135 -4.03 30.19 -13.52
C ASP A 135 -2.65 29.83 -14.11
N PRO A 136 -1.74 30.79 -14.29
CA PRO A 136 -0.40 30.52 -14.83
C PRO A 136 0.37 29.44 -14.04
N ARG A 137 0.13 29.32 -12.73
CA ARG A 137 0.76 28.31 -11.87
C ARG A 137 0.41 26.89 -12.27
N LYS A 138 -0.78 26.66 -12.86
CA LYS A 138 -1.17 25.34 -13.38
C LYS A 138 -0.21 24.82 -14.44
N GLN A 139 0.28 25.70 -15.33
CA GLN A 139 1.22 25.32 -16.37
C GLN A 139 2.61 24.90 -15.81
N ALA A 140 2.91 25.26 -14.58
CA ALA A 140 4.14 24.88 -13.92
C ALA A 140 4.06 23.51 -13.20
N ILE A 141 2.86 22.97 -12.95
CA ILE A 141 2.64 21.69 -12.25
C ILE A 141 3.34 20.55 -13.00
N THR A 142 4.13 19.78 -12.27
CA THR A 142 4.92 18.67 -12.79
C THR A 142 4.35 17.31 -12.37
N LEU A 143 4.82 16.25 -13.00
CA LEU A 143 4.55 14.88 -12.55
C LEU A 143 5.03 14.67 -11.10
N GLU A 144 6.19 15.25 -10.73
CA GLU A 144 6.71 15.18 -9.35
C GLU A 144 5.73 15.77 -8.34
N ASP A 145 5.10 16.89 -8.67
CA ASP A 145 4.10 17.52 -7.80
C ASP A 145 2.89 16.62 -7.55
N LEU A 146 2.48 15.85 -8.55
CA LEU A 146 1.41 14.85 -8.39
C LEU A 146 1.88 13.67 -7.53
N LEU A 147 3.05 13.10 -7.86
CA LEU A 147 3.61 11.92 -7.17
C LEU A 147 3.91 12.18 -5.69
N SER A 148 4.29 13.41 -5.35
CA SER A 148 4.58 13.84 -3.96
C SER A 148 3.36 14.41 -3.23
N MET A 149 2.15 14.36 -3.82
CA MET A 149 0.92 14.94 -3.25
C MET A 149 1.06 16.46 -2.94
N SER A 150 1.78 17.19 -3.78
CA SER A 150 2.14 18.61 -3.56
C SER A 150 1.77 19.51 -4.74
N SER A 151 0.69 19.20 -5.46
CA SER A 151 0.33 19.83 -6.74
C SER A 151 -0.24 21.20 -6.60
N LEU A 152 -0.32 21.96 -5.65
CA LEU A 152 -1.04 23.25 -5.53
C LEU A 152 -2.54 23.23 -5.87
N TRP A 153 -3.09 22.16 -6.37
CA TRP A 153 -4.55 22.10 -6.58
C TRP A 153 -5.28 22.18 -5.23
N GLU A 154 -6.43 22.83 -5.23
CA GLU A 154 -7.35 22.74 -4.11
C GLU A 154 -8.01 21.36 -4.12
N CYS A 155 -7.26 20.37 -3.62
CA CYS A 155 -7.57 18.96 -3.62
C CYS A 155 -7.08 18.34 -2.30
N ASN A 156 -8.03 17.83 -1.53
CA ASN A 156 -7.74 17.18 -0.24
C ASN A 156 -8.84 16.17 0.09
N ASP A 157 -8.50 14.88 0.03
CA ASP A 157 -9.46 13.81 0.29
C ASP A 157 -9.80 13.68 1.79
N GLU A 158 -8.98 14.24 2.67
CA GLU A 158 -9.25 14.29 4.12
C GLU A 158 -10.24 15.42 4.50
N ASN A 159 -10.61 16.28 3.55
CA ASN A 159 -11.54 17.38 3.73
C ASN A 159 -12.71 17.25 2.75
N GLU A 160 -13.90 16.88 3.26
CA GLU A 160 -15.13 16.75 2.47
C GLU A 160 -15.59 18.05 1.78
N PHE A 161 -15.13 19.21 2.26
CA PHE A 161 -15.43 20.51 1.64
C PHE A 161 -14.45 20.89 0.52
N SER A 162 -13.34 20.15 0.38
CA SER A 162 -12.38 20.42 -0.69
C SER A 162 -13.03 20.25 -2.07
N SER A 163 -12.76 21.19 -2.98
CA SER A 163 -13.25 21.13 -4.37
C SER A 163 -12.79 19.87 -5.07
N GLY A 164 -11.58 19.39 -4.74
CA GLY A 164 -10.96 18.21 -5.34
C GLY A 164 -11.06 16.94 -4.48
N ASN A 165 -11.94 16.89 -3.48
CA ASN A 165 -12.19 15.66 -2.73
C ASN A 165 -12.61 14.52 -3.68
N GLU A 166 -12.12 13.30 -3.44
CA GLU A 166 -12.29 12.16 -4.36
C GLU A 166 -13.76 11.79 -4.61
N GLU A 167 -14.64 11.95 -3.62
CA GLU A 167 -16.08 11.67 -3.79
C GLU A 167 -16.73 12.60 -4.81
N ARG A 168 -16.23 13.84 -4.97
CA ARG A 168 -16.68 14.78 -5.98
C ARG A 168 -16.21 14.38 -7.38
N MET A 169 -15.03 13.80 -7.48
CA MET A 169 -14.52 13.25 -8.74
C MET A 169 -15.39 12.06 -9.19
N TYR A 170 -15.72 11.15 -8.27
CA TYR A 170 -16.45 9.93 -8.60
C TYR A 170 -17.87 10.16 -9.13
N VAL A 171 -18.50 11.27 -8.77
CA VAL A 171 -19.83 11.64 -9.30
C VAL A 171 -19.78 12.42 -10.62
N SER A 172 -18.59 12.76 -11.13
CA SER A 172 -18.42 13.36 -12.44
C SER A 172 -18.23 12.29 -13.53
N GLU A 173 -18.54 12.61 -14.78
CA GLU A 173 -18.31 11.72 -15.91
C GLU A 173 -16.84 11.77 -16.36
N ASP A 174 -16.28 12.98 -16.48
CA ASP A 174 -14.91 13.20 -16.93
C ASP A 174 -13.99 13.53 -15.74
N TRP A 175 -13.44 12.48 -15.14
CA TRP A 175 -12.54 12.63 -13.99
C TRP A 175 -11.26 13.41 -14.32
N LEU A 176 -10.77 13.29 -15.56
CA LEU A 176 -9.57 14.02 -15.98
C LEU A 176 -9.85 15.51 -16.11
N GLN A 177 -10.96 15.88 -16.77
CA GLN A 177 -11.37 17.28 -16.86
C GLN A 177 -11.62 17.85 -15.45
N PHE A 178 -12.33 17.10 -14.59
CA PHE A 178 -12.55 17.49 -13.19
C PHE A 178 -11.25 17.85 -12.50
N ALA A 179 -10.22 16.98 -12.58
CA ALA A 179 -8.94 17.22 -11.94
C ALA A 179 -8.20 18.45 -12.50
N LEU A 180 -8.16 18.59 -13.84
CA LEU A 180 -7.48 19.70 -14.50
C LEU A 180 -8.16 21.05 -14.25
N ASP A 181 -9.47 21.04 -14.03
CA ASP A 181 -10.29 22.22 -13.74
C ASP A 181 -10.17 22.71 -12.29
N LEU A 182 -9.62 21.91 -11.36
CA LEU A 182 -9.51 22.31 -9.96
C LEU A 182 -8.80 23.66 -9.79
N PRO A 183 -9.30 24.54 -8.89
CA PRO A 183 -8.62 25.81 -8.64
C PRO A 183 -7.26 25.58 -7.95
N ILE A 184 -6.41 26.59 -7.96
CA ILE A 184 -5.20 26.63 -7.17
C ILE A 184 -5.59 26.91 -5.70
N LYS A 185 -4.99 26.15 -4.76
CA LYS A 185 -5.24 26.27 -3.33
C LYS A 185 -4.90 27.68 -2.82
N GLY A 186 -5.84 28.27 -2.11
CA GLY A 186 -5.68 29.49 -1.33
C GLY A 186 -5.43 29.20 0.13
N PHE A 187 -4.90 30.20 0.85
CA PHE A 187 -4.75 30.19 2.30
C PHE A 187 -5.47 31.40 2.88
N ALA A 188 -6.42 31.17 3.77
CA ALA A 188 -7.11 32.24 4.46
C ALA A 188 -6.12 33.05 5.32
N PRO A 189 -6.35 34.37 5.55
CA PRO A 189 -5.42 35.24 6.30
C PRO A 189 -5.07 34.75 7.70
N TRP A 190 -5.95 33.98 8.33
CA TRP A 190 -5.75 33.39 9.67
C TRP A 190 -5.07 32.00 9.63
N MET A 191 -4.80 31.46 8.45
CA MET A 191 -4.07 30.21 8.27
C MET A 191 -2.60 30.51 8.05
N SER A 192 -1.73 29.74 8.70
CA SER A 192 -0.32 29.75 8.33
C SER A 192 -0.17 29.09 6.96
N LYS A 193 0.33 29.83 5.98
CA LYS A 193 0.76 29.24 4.71
C LYS A 193 1.95 28.33 5.04
N PRO A 194 1.88 27.01 4.76
CA PRO A 194 3.02 26.13 4.98
C PRO A 194 4.26 26.66 4.26
N ALA A 195 5.43 26.50 4.85
CA ALA A 195 6.67 26.63 4.11
C ALA A 195 6.61 25.65 2.93
N ASP A 196 7.10 26.05 1.79
CA ASP A 196 7.18 25.18 0.64
C ASP A 196 7.96 23.90 1.04
N SER A 197 7.48 22.73 0.61
CA SER A 197 8.22 21.49 0.73
C SER A 197 9.58 21.64 0.01
N PRO A 198 10.52 20.69 0.13
CA PRO A 198 11.74 20.72 -0.67
C PRO A 198 11.49 20.91 -2.17
N HIS A 199 10.29 20.61 -2.65
CA HIS A 199 9.82 20.80 -4.02
C HIS A 199 8.92 22.04 -4.17
N GLY A 200 8.88 22.92 -3.17
CA GLY A 200 8.19 24.20 -3.22
C GLY A 200 6.70 24.16 -2.95
N ARG A 201 6.14 23.03 -2.45
CA ARG A 201 4.69 22.88 -2.28
C ARG A 201 4.29 22.08 -1.05
N ALA A 202 3.15 22.45 -0.46
CA ALA A 202 2.62 21.79 0.72
C ALA A 202 1.90 20.48 0.34
N PHE A 203 2.09 19.43 1.14
CA PHE A 203 1.38 18.17 1.01
C PHE A 203 -0.14 18.33 1.19
N ALA A 204 -0.91 17.71 0.30
CA ALA A 204 -2.34 17.48 0.43
C ALA A 204 -2.71 16.18 -0.28
N TYR A 205 -3.25 15.20 0.45
CA TYR A 205 -3.58 13.91 -0.13
C TYR A 205 -4.70 14.05 -1.15
N CYS A 206 -4.44 13.69 -2.41
CA CYS A 206 -5.29 14.02 -3.56
C CYS A 206 -5.37 12.85 -4.53
N THR A 207 -6.46 12.12 -4.51
CA THR A 207 -6.72 11.00 -5.44
C THR A 207 -6.87 11.47 -6.88
N ALA A 208 -7.47 12.65 -7.11
CA ALA A 208 -7.56 13.23 -8.46
C ALA A 208 -6.17 13.48 -9.06
N GLY A 209 -5.19 13.89 -8.24
CA GLY A 209 -3.79 14.01 -8.67
C GLY A 209 -3.17 12.67 -9.04
N ALA A 210 -3.41 11.63 -8.24
CA ALA A 210 -2.90 10.29 -8.51
C ALA A 210 -3.55 9.67 -9.77
N PHE A 211 -4.85 9.87 -9.96
CA PHE A 211 -5.54 9.51 -11.20
C PHE A 211 -4.93 10.21 -12.41
N THR A 212 -4.67 11.52 -12.30
CA THR A 212 -4.05 12.31 -13.39
C THR A 212 -2.64 11.84 -13.70
N ALA A 213 -1.85 11.43 -12.70
CA ALA A 213 -0.53 10.84 -12.93
C ALA A 213 -0.62 9.53 -13.73
N GLY A 214 -1.59 8.66 -13.40
CA GLY A 214 -1.90 7.46 -14.19
C GLY A 214 -2.34 7.77 -15.62
N ALA A 215 -3.23 8.75 -15.80
CA ALA A 215 -3.67 9.22 -17.11
C ALA A 215 -2.51 9.80 -17.94
N LEU A 216 -1.54 10.47 -17.32
CA LEU A 216 -0.33 10.96 -17.97
C LEU A 216 0.53 9.80 -18.48
N VAL A 217 0.72 8.75 -17.67
CA VAL A 217 1.43 7.54 -18.10
C VAL A 217 0.70 6.88 -19.27
N GLU A 218 -0.62 6.72 -19.18
CA GLU A 218 -1.46 6.16 -20.25
C GLU A 218 -1.30 6.96 -21.56
N ARG A 219 -1.33 8.28 -21.47
CA ARG A 219 -1.17 9.20 -22.62
C ARG A 219 0.24 9.10 -23.22
N ALA A 220 1.27 9.10 -22.38
CA ALA A 220 2.66 8.97 -22.81
C ALA A 220 2.94 7.62 -23.48
N ALA A 221 2.39 6.55 -22.91
CA ALA A 221 2.53 5.18 -23.45
C ALA A 221 1.66 4.93 -24.69
N ARG A 222 0.67 5.78 -24.97
CA ARG A 222 -0.32 5.61 -26.06
C ARG A 222 -1.06 4.27 -26.01
N MET A 223 -1.31 3.79 -24.80
CA MET A 223 -2.07 2.56 -24.56
C MET A 223 -2.76 2.62 -23.20
N PRO A 224 -3.83 1.84 -22.97
CA PRO A 224 -4.50 1.79 -21.68
C PRO A 224 -3.53 1.49 -20.53
N LEU A 225 -3.70 2.15 -19.38
CA LEU A 225 -2.82 2.03 -18.20
C LEU A 225 -2.65 0.57 -17.76
N ALA A 226 -3.74 -0.20 -17.73
CA ALA A 226 -3.72 -1.62 -17.38
C ALA A 226 -2.84 -2.45 -18.34
N ARG A 227 -2.87 -2.14 -19.65
CA ARG A 227 -2.01 -2.80 -20.62
C ARG A 227 -0.54 -2.42 -20.41
N PHE A 228 -0.27 -1.14 -20.18
CA PHE A 228 1.09 -0.68 -19.86
C PHE A 228 1.61 -1.34 -18.58
N ALA A 229 0.78 -1.44 -17.54
CA ALA A 229 1.12 -2.14 -16.30
C ALA A 229 1.45 -3.61 -16.54
N SER A 230 0.62 -4.29 -17.34
CA SER A 230 0.88 -5.69 -17.71
C SER A 230 2.21 -5.88 -18.40
N GLU A 231 2.57 -5.01 -19.38
CA GLU A 231 3.81 -5.15 -20.17
C GLU A 231 5.06 -4.65 -19.41
N ALA A 232 4.90 -3.65 -18.55
CA ALA A 232 6.02 -2.97 -17.91
C ALA A 232 6.39 -3.53 -16.53
N LEU A 233 5.42 -4.09 -15.83
CA LEU A 233 5.54 -4.44 -14.41
C LEU A 233 5.02 -5.85 -14.11
N GLU A 234 3.76 -6.16 -14.46
CA GLU A 234 3.08 -7.34 -13.96
C GLU A 234 3.66 -8.63 -14.55
N LYS A 235 3.77 -8.74 -15.89
CA LYS A 235 4.39 -9.91 -16.56
C LYS A 235 5.84 -10.15 -16.15
N PRO A 236 6.71 -9.12 -16.08
CA PRO A 236 8.07 -9.28 -15.57
C PRO A 236 8.15 -9.86 -14.16
N LEU A 237 7.12 -9.61 -13.31
CA LEU A 237 7.00 -10.16 -11.95
C LEU A 237 6.25 -11.50 -11.90
N GLY A 238 5.77 -12.03 -13.02
CA GLY A 238 4.91 -13.21 -13.04
C GLY A 238 3.56 -12.96 -12.33
N ILE A 239 3.01 -11.75 -12.47
CA ILE A 239 1.69 -11.38 -11.99
C ILE A 239 0.70 -11.51 -13.15
N GLU A 240 -0.21 -12.47 -13.07
CA GLU A 240 -1.10 -12.81 -14.18
C GLU A 240 -2.55 -12.38 -13.95
N HIS A 241 -2.97 -12.32 -12.69
CA HIS A 241 -4.34 -12.03 -12.31
C HIS A 241 -4.45 -10.68 -11.62
N VAL A 242 -4.87 -9.66 -12.38
CA VAL A 242 -5.06 -8.29 -11.89
C VAL A 242 -6.37 -7.73 -12.43
N GLN A 243 -7.09 -6.99 -11.61
CA GLN A 243 -8.28 -6.26 -12.04
C GLN A 243 -8.04 -4.76 -11.87
N TRP A 244 -8.01 -4.03 -12.98
CA TRP A 244 -7.94 -2.59 -13.02
C TRP A 244 -9.34 -1.99 -13.17
N ASN A 245 -9.60 -0.92 -12.43
CA ASN A 245 -10.77 -0.07 -12.65
C ASN A 245 -10.43 1.05 -13.64
N THR A 246 -11.47 1.63 -14.24
CA THR A 246 -11.38 2.80 -15.13
C THR A 246 -12.33 3.87 -14.68
N SER A 247 -12.09 5.11 -15.13
CA SER A 247 -13.10 6.17 -15.09
C SER A 247 -14.29 5.83 -16.02
N PRO A 248 -15.41 6.52 -15.92
CA PRO A 248 -16.54 6.34 -16.85
C PRO A 248 -16.13 6.49 -18.33
N LEU A 249 -15.14 7.32 -18.64
CA LEU A 249 -14.60 7.50 -19.99
C LEU A 249 -13.47 6.50 -20.35
N GLY A 250 -13.25 5.47 -19.55
CA GLY A 250 -12.32 4.37 -19.85
C GLY A 250 -10.85 4.64 -19.55
N ILE A 251 -10.48 5.77 -18.91
CA ILE A 251 -9.11 6.04 -18.48
C ILE A 251 -8.79 5.21 -17.25
N GLY A 252 -7.61 4.57 -17.22
CA GLY A 252 -7.20 3.70 -16.13
C GLY A 252 -7.15 4.42 -14.77
N MET A 253 -7.70 3.79 -13.72
CA MET A 253 -7.76 4.37 -12.37
C MET A 253 -6.41 4.25 -11.65
N GLY A 254 -5.49 5.16 -11.92
CA GLY A 254 -4.19 5.23 -11.23
C GLY A 254 -4.24 5.67 -9.77
N GLY A 255 -5.41 6.10 -9.29
CA GLY A 255 -5.60 6.63 -7.94
C GLY A 255 -6.08 5.63 -6.90
N GLY A 256 -6.46 4.40 -7.30
CA GLY A 256 -6.98 3.42 -6.34
C GLY A 256 -7.75 2.27 -6.96
N GLY A 257 -8.10 1.28 -6.15
CA GLY A 257 -9.07 0.25 -6.49
C GLY A 257 -8.59 -0.87 -7.41
N THR A 258 -7.30 -0.96 -7.71
CA THR A 258 -6.73 -2.13 -8.40
C THR A 258 -6.75 -3.33 -7.46
N ARG A 259 -7.04 -4.51 -7.98
CA ARG A 259 -7.12 -5.74 -7.20
C ARG A 259 -5.99 -6.67 -7.54
N TYR A 260 -5.30 -7.13 -6.49
CA TYR A 260 -4.16 -8.05 -6.54
C TYR A 260 -4.33 -9.20 -5.55
N ARG A 261 -3.71 -10.35 -5.85
CA ARG A 261 -3.50 -11.40 -4.85
C ARG A 261 -2.46 -10.91 -3.82
N SER A 262 -2.54 -11.43 -2.60
CA SER A 262 -1.64 -11.01 -1.53
C SER A 262 -0.16 -11.33 -1.82
N ARG A 263 0.11 -12.47 -2.46
CA ARG A 263 1.47 -12.83 -2.90
C ARG A 263 2.00 -11.89 -3.98
N ASP A 264 1.12 -11.40 -4.86
CA ASP A 264 1.50 -10.44 -5.91
C ASP A 264 1.78 -9.05 -5.32
N LEU A 265 1.05 -8.64 -4.30
CA LEU A 265 1.38 -7.43 -3.52
C LEU A 265 2.77 -7.55 -2.86
N ALA A 266 3.11 -8.73 -2.33
CA ALA A 266 4.43 -8.97 -1.78
C ALA A 266 5.54 -8.83 -2.84
N LYS A 267 5.30 -9.25 -4.11
CA LYS A 267 6.26 -9.02 -5.23
C LYS A 267 6.50 -7.54 -5.49
N LEU A 268 5.46 -6.71 -5.43
CA LEU A 268 5.60 -5.25 -5.58
C LEU A 268 6.45 -4.65 -4.45
N GLY A 269 6.25 -5.11 -3.22
CA GLY A 269 7.09 -4.73 -2.07
C GLY A 269 8.54 -5.22 -2.23
N GLN A 270 8.75 -6.46 -2.68
CA GLN A 270 10.07 -7.02 -2.90
C GLN A 270 10.81 -6.29 -4.03
N LEU A 271 10.11 -5.93 -5.10
CA LEU A 271 10.68 -5.11 -6.18
C LEU A 271 11.22 -3.78 -5.65
N ALA A 272 10.47 -3.13 -4.75
CA ALA A 272 10.92 -1.89 -4.11
C ALA A 272 12.11 -2.14 -3.18
N LEU A 273 12.10 -3.23 -2.40
CA LEU A 273 13.18 -3.64 -1.50
C LEU A 273 14.47 -3.93 -2.27
N ASP A 274 14.40 -4.61 -3.41
CA ASP A 274 15.52 -5.06 -4.23
C ASP A 274 15.92 -4.04 -5.31
N GLU A 275 15.66 -2.76 -5.05
CA GLU A 275 16.02 -1.67 -5.98
C GLU A 275 15.57 -1.91 -7.42
N GLY A 276 14.35 -2.42 -7.59
CA GLY A 276 13.73 -2.64 -8.89
C GLY A 276 14.14 -3.93 -9.60
N ARG A 277 14.75 -4.87 -8.88
CA ARG A 277 15.12 -6.19 -9.41
C ARG A 277 14.11 -7.25 -9.00
N TRP A 278 13.90 -8.19 -9.91
CA TRP A 278 13.17 -9.43 -9.64
C TRP A 278 13.92 -10.59 -10.28
N HIS A 279 14.28 -11.61 -9.49
CA HIS A 279 15.11 -12.74 -9.94
C HIS A 279 16.40 -12.31 -10.69
N GLY A 280 17.07 -11.27 -10.17
CA GLY A 280 18.29 -10.73 -10.74
C GLY A 280 18.10 -9.85 -12.00
N LYS A 281 16.89 -9.78 -12.56
CA LYS A 281 16.58 -8.92 -13.72
C LYS A 281 16.10 -7.55 -13.25
N GLN A 282 16.62 -6.49 -13.84
CA GLN A 282 16.15 -5.13 -13.60
C GLN A 282 14.81 -4.94 -14.32
N VAL A 283 13.73 -4.70 -13.57
CA VAL A 283 12.38 -4.40 -14.07
C VAL A 283 12.14 -2.90 -14.15
N ILE A 284 12.57 -2.18 -13.11
CA ILE A 284 12.54 -0.72 -13.01
C ILE A 284 13.92 -0.27 -12.52
N SER A 285 14.43 0.85 -12.99
CA SER A 285 15.78 1.30 -12.62
C SER A 285 15.95 1.50 -11.11
N ALA A 286 17.11 1.13 -10.59
CA ALA A 286 17.47 1.38 -9.19
C ALA A 286 17.43 2.88 -8.85
N ALA A 287 17.78 3.73 -9.80
CA ALA A 287 17.72 5.19 -9.64
C ALA A 287 16.28 5.65 -9.37
N TRP A 288 15.30 5.09 -10.10
CA TRP A 288 13.89 5.40 -9.88
C TRP A 288 13.41 4.92 -8.50
N ILE A 289 13.71 3.67 -8.12
CA ILE A 289 13.29 3.14 -6.82
C ILE A 289 13.85 3.99 -5.68
N ARG A 290 15.12 4.37 -5.74
CA ARG A 290 15.71 5.27 -4.73
C ARG A 290 15.03 6.63 -4.70
N ALA A 291 14.73 7.23 -5.86
CA ALA A 291 13.99 8.49 -5.92
C ALA A 291 12.57 8.33 -5.33
N MET A 292 11.88 7.25 -5.70
CA MET A 292 10.53 6.94 -5.22
C MET A 292 10.47 6.78 -3.70
N LEU A 293 11.47 6.12 -3.10
CA LEU A 293 11.60 5.90 -1.66
C LEU A 293 12.50 6.95 -0.97
N THR A 294 12.50 8.18 -1.48
CA THR A 294 13.08 9.36 -0.84
C THR A 294 11.95 10.24 -0.32
N VAL A 295 12.15 10.91 0.80
CA VAL A 295 11.17 11.86 1.35
C VAL A 295 11.09 13.09 0.46
N HIS A 296 9.90 13.34 -0.09
CA HIS A 296 9.60 14.51 -0.94
C HIS A 296 8.64 15.48 -0.27
N ALA A 297 7.87 15.06 0.71
CA ALA A 297 6.96 15.90 1.46
C ALA A 297 6.80 15.38 2.90
N GLN A 298 6.54 16.28 3.83
CA GLN A 298 6.04 15.92 5.16
C GLN A 298 4.52 15.80 5.08
N ALA A 299 4.01 14.59 5.33
CA ALA A 299 2.57 14.33 5.27
C ALA A 299 1.88 14.61 6.59
N ARG A 300 2.47 14.14 7.71
CA ARG A 300 1.96 14.28 9.08
C ARG A 300 3.13 14.32 10.05
N ASP A 301 2.84 14.53 11.34
CA ASP A 301 3.89 14.56 12.38
C ASP A 301 4.62 13.23 12.52
N ASP A 302 3.97 12.11 12.22
CA ASP A 302 4.49 10.75 12.31
C ASP A 302 4.88 10.12 10.98
N ALA A 303 4.61 10.79 9.86
CA ALA A 303 4.83 10.22 8.52
C ALA A 303 5.26 11.26 7.50
N ASP A 304 6.20 10.84 6.66
CA ASP A 304 6.62 11.52 5.44
C ASP A 304 6.05 10.81 4.20
N TYR A 305 6.29 11.38 3.02
CA TYR A 305 5.79 10.87 1.76
C TYR A 305 6.86 10.93 0.67
N GLY A 306 7.02 9.82 -0.03
CA GLY A 306 7.82 9.72 -1.24
C GLY A 306 6.95 9.90 -2.49
N TYR A 307 7.27 9.20 -3.59
CA TYR A 307 6.39 9.16 -4.76
C TYR A 307 5.30 8.08 -4.56
N PHE A 308 4.14 8.51 -4.04
CA PHE A 308 3.00 7.66 -3.69
C PHE A 308 3.32 6.53 -2.71
N TRP A 309 4.38 6.70 -1.90
CA TRP A 309 4.75 5.81 -0.80
C TRP A 309 4.77 6.57 0.51
N TRP A 310 4.16 6.00 1.53
CA TRP A 310 4.26 6.48 2.90
C TRP A 310 5.60 6.10 3.50
N SER A 311 6.16 6.97 4.30
CA SER A 311 7.37 6.75 5.08
C SER A 311 7.05 7.01 6.55
N PHE A 312 6.88 5.95 7.34
CA PHE A 312 6.58 6.06 8.76
C PHE A 312 7.85 6.27 9.55
N ARG A 313 7.90 7.37 10.33
CA ARG A 313 8.99 7.68 11.23
C ARG A 313 8.87 6.86 12.50
N LYS A 314 9.93 6.14 12.87
CA LYS A 314 10.00 5.39 14.13
C LYS A 314 8.78 4.51 14.42
N PRO A 315 8.39 3.63 13.50
CA PRO A 315 7.22 2.79 13.69
C PRO A 315 7.36 1.83 14.87
N VAL A 316 8.60 1.54 15.31
CA VAL A 316 8.88 0.60 16.42
C VAL A 316 10.18 0.99 17.15
N THR A 317 10.22 0.75 18.46
CA THR A 317 11.44 0.84 19.27
C THR A 317 12.52 -0.09 18.70
N GLY A 318 13.70 0.45 18.39
CA GLY A 318 14.86 -0.31 17.91
C GLY A 318 14.98 -0.40 16.38
N ILE A 319 14.15 0.35 15.62
CA ILE A 319 14.36 0.64 14.19
C ILE A 319 14.52 2.14 14.05
N ASP A 320 15.71 2.59 13.67
CA ASP A 320 16.02 4.01 13.51
C ASP A 320 15.69 4.56 12.11
N GLU A 321 15.47 3.67 11.16
CA GLU A 321 15.13 4.01 9.78
C GLU A 321 13.62 4.00 9.52
N PRO A 322 13.17 4.75 8.51
CA PRO A 322 11.77 4.78 8.13
C PRO A 322 11.30 3.43 7.56
N VAL A 323 10.06 3.08 7.86
CA VAL A 323 9.35 1.97 7.21
C VAL A 323 8.55 2.53 6.04
N TRP A 324 8.84 2.07 4.85
CA TRP A 324 8.08 2.45 3.66
C TRP A 324 6.83 1.59 3.51
N ALA A 325 5.76 2.19 3.00
CA ALA A 325 4.52 1.43 2.85
C ALA A 325 3.64 1.93 1.69
N MET A 326 3.09 0.96 0.95
CA MET A 326 1.84 1.14 0.23
C MET A 326 0.72 1.10 1.27
N SER A 327 -0.26 2.01 1.20
CA SER A 327 -1.35 2.10 2.17
C SER A 327 -2.68 2.37 1.48
N GLY A 328 -3.73 1.64 1.87
CA GLY A 328 -5.07 1.79 1.33
C GLY A 328 -6.17 1.67 2.38
N ASN A 329 -7.30 2.32 2.10
CA ASN A 329 -8.51 2.20 2.90
C ASN A 329 -8.85 0.71 3.14
N GLY A 330 -9.42 0.41 4.30
CA GLY A 330 -9.63 -0.96 4.76
C GLY A 330 -8.49 -1.49 5.61
N GLY A 331 -7.37 -0.79 5.73
CA GLY A 331 -6.16 -1.24 6.43
C GLY A 331 -5.29 -2.15 5.55
N ASN A 332 -5.34 -1.94 4.23
CA ASN A 332 -4.48 -2.64 3.28
C ASN A 332 -3.09 -2.04 3.27
N TYR A 333 -2.07 -2.86 3.49
CA TYR A 333 -0.67 -2.43 3.56
C TYR A 333 0.28 -3.40 2.86
N VAL A 334 1.31 -2.83 2.24
CA VAL A 334 2.56 -3.52 1.92
C VAL A 334 3.68 -2.73 2.59
N PHE A 335 4.19 -3.24 3.70
CA PHE A 335 5.32 -2.65 4.42
C PHE A 335 6.64 -3.16 3.84
N VAL A 336 7.60 -2.26 3.70
CA VAL A 336 8.97 -2.56 3.25
C VAL A 336 9.93 -2.00 4.28
N VAL A 337 10.78 -2.89 4.84
CA VAL A 337 11.79 -2.56 5.86
C VAL A 337 13.17 -2.93 5.33
N PRO A 338 13.90 -2.01 4.68
CA PRO A 338 15.17 -2.32 4.02
C PRO A 338 16.21 -2.93 4.95
N SER A 339 16.42 -2.38 6.13
CA SER A 339 17.41 -2.88 7.10
C SER A 339 17.12 -4.27 7.64
N ARG A 340 15.89 -4.74 7.46
CA ARG A 340 15.48 -6.08 7.86
C ARG A 340 15.26 -7.00 6.69
N HIS A 341 15.53 -6.56 5.46
CA HIS A 341 15.21 -7.32 4.24
C HIS A 341 13.81 -7.94 4.29
N LEU A 342 12.83 -7.13 4.73
CA LEU A 342 11.50 -7.59 5.09
C LEU A 342 10.44 -6.92 4.22
N VAL A 343 9.51 -7.73 3.72
CA VAL A 343 8.24 -7.28 3.14
C VAL A 343 7.11 -7.93 3.92
N ALA A 344 6.14 -7.12 4.37
CA ALA A 344 4.97 -7.62 5.06
C ALA A 344 3.69 -7.08 4.39
N VAL A 345 2.80 -7.98 4.00
CA VAL A 345 1.51 -7.64 3.40
C VAL A 345 0.41 -7.93 4.41
N ILE A 346 -0.49 -6.99 4.58
CA ILE A 346 -1.74 -7.16 5.33
C ILE A 346 -2.86 -6.70 4.42
N THR A 347 -3.81 -7.59 4.11
CA THR A 347 -5.03 -7.23 3.41
C THR A 347 -6.24 -7.33 4.33
N SER A 348 -7.22 -6.45 4.11
CA SER A 348 -8.39 -6.36 4.97
C SER A 348 -9.57 -5.73 4.24
N THR A 349 -10.78 -6.12 4.62
CA THR A 349 -12.04 -5.54 4.14
C THR A 349 -12.67 -4.56 5.13
N ALA A 350 -11.91 -4.06 6.09
CA ALA A 350 -12.38 -3.08 7.08
C ALA A 350 -12.58 -1.67 6.49
N TYR A 351 -13.14 -1.58 5.27
CA TYR A 351 -13.31 -0.31 4.55
C TYR A 351 -14.12 0.70 5.37
N ASN A 352 -13.59 1.93 5.46
CA ASN A 352 -14.18 3.06 6.17
C ASN A 352 -14.38 2.83 7.69
N GLN A 353 -13.71 1.83 8.26
CA GLN A 353 -13.75 1.59 9.70
C GLN A 353 -12.64 2.38 10.40
N ARG A 354 -12.96 2.99 11.54
CA ARG A 354 -11.98 3.78 12.31
C ARG A 354 -10.76 2.98 12.77
N TYR A 355 -10.92 1.67 12.96
CA TYR A 355 -9.85 0.76 13.41
C TYR A 355 -8.99 0.22 12.26
N MET A 356 -9.34 0.46 11.01
CA MET A 356 -8.68 -0.16 9.85
C MET A 356 -7.14 0.01 9.85
N HIS A 357 -6.65 1.24 9.91
CA HIS A 357 -5.21 1.53 9.91
C HIS A 357 -4.53 1.21 11.25
N PRO A 358 -5.07 1.65 12.41
CA PRO A 358 -4.50 1.30 13.71
C PRO A 358 -4.29 -0.20 13.89
N GLN A 359 -5.28 -1.02 13.51
CA GLN A 359 -5.22 -2.48 13.62
C GLN A 359 -4.09 -3.08 12.79
N SER A 360 -4.01 -2.73 11.49
CA SER A 360 -2.95 -3.27 10.62
C SER A 360 -1.56 -2.80 11.01
N GLN A 361 -1.43 -1.55 11.46
CA GLN A 361 -0.16 -1.04 11.98
C GLN A 361 0.24 -1.71 13.30
N GLU A 362 -0.72 -2.03 14.17
CA GLU A 362 -0.46 -2.80 15.40
C GLU A 362 -0.02 -4.22 15.06
N ILE A 363 -0.73 -4.92 14.15
CA ILE A 363 -0.33 -6.25 13.67
C ILE A 363 1.10 -6.22 13.15
N PHE A 364 1.43 -5.24 12.32
CA PHE A 364 2.78 -5.09 11.78
C PHE A 364 3.81 -4.90 12.91
N ARG A 365 3.60 -3.93 13.81
CA ARG A 365 4.57 -3.59 14.85
C ARG A 365 4.73 -4.67 15.90
N GLU A 366 3.60 -5.17 16.41
CA GLU A 366 3.61 -6.03 17.60
C GLU A 366 3.89 -7.50 17.28
N TYR A 367 3.71 -7.92 16.03
CA TYR A 367 3.88 -9.31 15.64
C TYR A 367 4.87 -9.49 14.50
N LEU A 368 4.62 -8.91 13.32
CA LEU A 368 5.44 -9.20 12.14
C LEU A 368 6.86 -8.65 12.28
N LEU A 369 7.00 -7.43 12.75
CA LEU A 369 8.30 -6.80 12.94
C LEU A 369 9.04 -7.38 14.13
N LYS A 370 8.34 -7.74 15.22
CA LYS A 370 8.96 -8.43 16.36
C LYS A 370 9.48 -9.82 16.00
N ALA A 371 8.80 -10.52 15.10
CA ALA A 371 9.26 -11.81 14.62
C ALA A 371 10.66 -11.75 13.98
N VAL A 372 11.08 -10.59 13.45
CA VAL A 372 12.40 -10.38 12.82
C VAL A 372 13.33 -9.48 13.64
N ALA A 373 12.92 -9.00 14.82
CA ALA A 373 13.69 -8.03 15.60
C ALA A 373 14.99 -8.59 16.19
N GLY A 374 15.05 -9.90 16.48
CA GLY A 374 16.22 -10.59 17.00
C GLY A 374 17.27 -10.99 15.95
N ALA A 375 16.97 -10.85 14.69
CA ALA A 375 17.88 -11.18 13.59
C ALA A 375 18.92 -10.06 13.42
N ARG A 376 20.18 -10.39 13.62
CA ARG A 376 21.35 -9.52 13.35
C ARG A 376 21.90 -9.83 11.99
#